data_ea8150378c7fd17ad1400056acd7cb3e
#
_entry.id   ea8150378c7fd17ad1400056acd7cb3e
#
_cell.length_a   1.000
_cell.length_b   1.000
_cell.length_c   1.000
_cell.angle_alpha   90.00
_cell.angle_beta   90.00
_cell.angle_gamma   90.00
#
_symmetry.space_group_name_H-M   'P 1'
#
loop_
_entity.id
_entity.type
_entity.pdbx_description
1 polymer ?
#
loop_
_entity_poly.entity_id
_entity_poly.type
_entity_poly.pdbx_seq_one_letter_code
_entity_poly.pdbx_strand_id
1 'polypeptide(L)'
;MACTTLVLNKSTLLIRTQGLPAISVKCFSSDPDPKPIKSLSYLKKGTGGRSSFNGIVATVFGASGFLGRYVCNKLGKQGTQIIVPYRGDFGDVHRLRLVGDLGQVLFQQFQPRDDEAIRKAIKYSNVVINLVGREFPTKNFSLQDCNVEFAGRLARLSKEMGVDKFIHVSALNADPNPPTYYIPGGSKFYRTKYQGEQEVKREFPGATIFRPSDIYGQGDRFLRYYAHAFRSFRTSLAVYKKGEETIKQPVFASDVAAAIIAACKDPDAVGKTYQAVGPKRYYLSDL
;
A
#
# COMPACT_ATOMS: atom_id res chain seq x y z
N MET A 1 -20.42 -48.62 -36.64
CA MET A 1 -20.30 -47.18 -36.32
C MET A 1 -21.09 -46.93 -35.06
N ALA A 2 -20.41 -46.60 -33.92
CA ALA A 2 -21.07 -46.34 -32.66
C ALA A 2 -21.60 -44.90 -32.68
N CYS A 3 -22.92 -44.74 -32.57
CA CYS A 3 -23.58 -43.44 -32.53
C CYS A 3 -23.36 -42.83 -31.11
N THR A 4 -22.63 -41.74 -31.02
CA THR A 4 -22.38 -41.02 -29.76
C THR A 4 -23.43 -39.95 -29.62
N THR A 5 -24.29 -40.07 -28.61
CA THR A 5 -25.31 -39.03 -28.34
C THR A 5 -24.80 -38.12 -27.23
N LEU A 6 -24.67 -36.83 -27.53
CA LEU A 6 -24.28 -35.78 -26.59
C LEU A 6 -25.56 -35.19 -25.97
N VAL A 7 -25.71 -35.33 -24.67
CA VAL A 7 -26.77 -34.65 -23.92
C VAL A 7 -26.14 -33.55 -23.10
N LEU A 8 -26.43 -32.32 -23.42
CA LEU A 8 -26.00 -31.11 -22.70
C LEU A 8 -27.01 -30.79 -21.59
N ASN A 9 -26.59 -30.93 -20.35
CA ASN A 9 -27.25 -30.32 -19.20
C ASN A 9 -26.40 -29.22 -18.63
N LYS A 10 -27.00 -28.16 -18.10
CA LYS A 10 -26.34 -26.89 -17.73
C LYS A 10 -25.11 -26.98 -16.80
N SER A 11 -24.79 -28.14 -16.25
CA SER A 11 -23.68 -28.33 -15.31
C SER A 11 -22.87 -29.63 -15.49
N THR A 12 -23.24 -30.52 -16.43
CA THR A 12 -22.52 -31.79 -16.57
C THR A 12 -22.63 -32.30 -18.02
N LEU A 13 -21.51 -32.63 -18.63
CA LEU A 13 -21.45 -33.28 -19.94
C LEU A 13 -21.44 -34.78 -19.70
N LEU A 14 -22.52 -35.49 -20.08
CA LEU A 14 -22.60 -36.95 -20.05
C LEU A 14 -22.27 -37.49 -21.44
N ILE A 15 -21.15 -38.15 -21.57
CA ILE A 15 -20.78 -38.91 -22.77
C ILE A 15 -21.18 -40.35 -22.54
N ARG A 16 -22.18 -40.80 -23.26
CA ARG A 16 -22.65 -42.21 -23.22
C ARG A 16 -22.17 -42.95 -24.45
N THR A 17 -21.27 -43.90 -24.29
CA THR A 17 -20.87 -44.85 -25.30
C THR A 17 -21.60 -46.17 -25.07
N GLN A 18 -22.10 -46.82 -26.12
CA GLN A 18 -22.75 -48.14 -25.97
C GLN A 18 -21.77 -49.16 -25.41
N GLY A 19 -22.06 -49.71 -24.22
CA GLY A 19 -21.32 -50.80 -23.60
C GLY A 19 -20.27 -50.43 -22.52
N LEU A 20 -20.13 -49.14 -22.16
CA LEU A 20 -19.24 -48.72 -21.06
C LEU A 20 -20.01 -47.89 -20.03
N PRO A 21 -19.59 -47.95 -18.73
CA PRO A 21 -20.22 -47.13 -17.70
C PRO A 21 -20.06 -45.65 -18.03
N ALA A 22 -21.11 -44.87 -17.78
CA ALA A 22 -21.12 -43.43 -18.07
C ALA A 22 -20.02 -42.72 -17.25
N ILE A 23 -19.02 -42.16 -17.95
CA ILE A 23 -17.99 -41.31 -17.33
C ILE A 23 -18.58 -39.92 -17.19
N SER A 24 -18.86 -39.50 -15.97
CA SER A 24 -19.26 -38.13 -15.66
C SER A 24 -18.00 -37.24 -15.68
N VAL A 25 -17.82 -36.49 -16.75
CA VAL A 25 -16.83 -35.42 -16.80
C VAL A 25 -17.51 -34.18 -16.24
N LYS A 26 -17.17 -33.79 -15.02
CA LYS A 26 -17.51 -32.46 -14.52
C LYS A 26 -16.76 -31.44 -15.37
N CYS A 27 -17.45 -30.77 -16.28
CA CYS A 27 -16.92 -29.54 -16.83
C CYS A 27 -16.67 -28.59 -15.68
N PHE A 28 -15.47 -28.10 -15.55
CA PHE A 28 -15.19 -26.91 -14.74
C PHE A 28 -16.12 -25.83 -15.27
N SER A 29 -17.11 -25.47 -14.48
CA SER A 29 -18.01 -24.38 -14.81
C SER A 29 -17.14 -23.15 -15.06
N SER A 30 -17.47 -22.41 -16.09
CA SER A 30 -16.98 -21.06 -16.29
C SER A 30 -17.64 -20.14 -15.26
N ASP A 31 -17.41 -20.44 -13.95
CA ASP A 31 -17.80 -19.53 -12.91
C ASP A 31 -17.00 -18.23 -13.10
N PRO A 32 -17.70 -17.10 -13.11
CA PRO A 32 -17.03 -15.82 -13.24
C PRO A 32 -16.03 -15.69 -12.10
N ASP A 33 -14.76 -15.65 -12.45
CA ASP A 33 -13.58 -15.46 -11.61
C ASP A 33 -13.65 -16.14 -10.21
N PRO A 34 -12.78 -17.08 -9.90
CA PRO A 34 -12.74 -17.70 -8.58
C PRO A 34 -12.63 -16.58 -7.54
N LYS A 35 -13.62 -16.52 -6.63
CA LYS A 35 -13.59 -15.59 -5.51
C LYS A 35 -12.25 -15.70 -4.84
N PRO A 36 -11.56 -14.58 -4.54
CA PRO A 36 -10.26 -14.62 -3.90
C PRO A 36 -10.38 -15.46 -2.61
N ILE A 37 -9.48 -16.41 -2.47
CA ILE A 37 -9.45 -17.31 -1.34
C ILE A 37 -9.28 -16.47 -0.07
N LYS A 38 -10.31 -16.33 0.74
CA LYS A 38 -10.37 -15.43 1.91
C LYS A 38 -9.33 -15.71 3.00
N SER A 39 -8.70 -16.87 2.99
CA SER A 39 -7.63 -17.19 3.92
C SER A 39 -6.55 -18.01 3.23
N LEU A 40 -5.43 -17.37 2.95
CA LEU A 40 -4.25 -18.02 2.38
C LEU A 40 -3.35 -18.64 3.46
N SER A 41 -3.78 -18.64 4.71
CA SER A 41 -2.98 -19.14 5.83
C SER A 41 -2.62 -20.63 5.69
N TYR A 42 -3.46 -21.45 5.06
CA TYR A 42 -3.17 -22.85 4.77
C TYR A 42 -2.14 -23.06 3.65
N LEU A 43 -1.87 -22.03 2.84
CA LEU A 43 -0.85 -22.09 1.78
C LEU A 43 0.54 -21.73 2.30
N LYS A 44 0.71 -21.52 3.60
CA LYS A 44 2.03 -21.24 4.18
C LYS A 44 2.99 -22.37 3.85
N LYS A 45 4.17 -22.00 3.30
CA LYS A 45 5.24 -22.93 2.93
C LYS A 45 6.58 -22.43 3.45
N GLY A 46 7.41 -23.34 3.92
CA GLY A 46 8.77 -23.04 4.38
C GLY A 46 8.83 -22.68 5.88
N THR A 47 10.05 -22.50 6.36
CA THR A 47 10.38 -22.27 7.78
C THR A 47 10.39 -20.78 8.17
N GLY A 48 9.98 -19.90 7.29
CA GLY A 48 10.10 -18.46 7.42
C GLY A 48 11.27 -17.89 6.61
N GLY A 49 11.30 -16.58 6.43
CA GLY A 49 12.31 -15.92 5.64
C GLY A 49 11.91 -15.67 4.18
N ARG A 50 12.86 -15.22 3.37
CA ARG A 50 12.62 -14.73 2.01
C ARG A 50 12.08 -15.79 1.07
N SER A 51 12.64 -17.00 1.12
CA SER A 51 12.25 -18.11 0.23
C SER A 51 11.02 -18.90 0.71
N SER A 52 10.33 -18.41 1.74
CA SER A 52 9.09 -19.00 2.24
C SER A 52 7.88 -18.22 1.75
N PHE A 53 6.69 -18.79 1.91
CA PHE A 53 5.43 -18.08 1.70
C PHE A 53 4.64 -18.03 3.01
N ASN A 54 4.35 -16.83 3.48
CA ASN A 54 3.67 -16.61 4.76
C ASN A 54 2.13 -16.55 4.66
N GLY A 55 1.56 -16.76 3.47
CA GLY A 55 0.12 -16.69 3.23
C GLY A 55 -0.39 -15.26 2.98
N ILE A 56 0.48 -14.26 2.91
CA ILE A 56 0.10 -12.88 2.64
C ILE A 56 0.50 -12.52 1.20
N VAL A 57 -0.48 -12.00 0.45
CA VAL A 57 -0.26 -11.35 -0.84
C VAL A 57 -0.58 -9.87 -0.66
N ALA A 58 0.45 -9.03 -0.71
CA ALA A 58 0.33 -7.61 -0.44
C ALA A 58 0.52 -6.78 -1.71
N THR A 59 -0.46 -5.93 -2.04
CA THR A 59 -0.28 -4.89 -3.07
C THR A 59 0.16 -3.59 -2.41
N VAL A 60 1.32 -3.07 -2.82
CA VAL A 60 1.92 -1.86 -2.24
C VAL A 60 1.89 -0.72 -3.26
N PHE A 61 0.92 0.19 -3.13
CA PHE A 61 0.85 1.41 -3.92
C PHE A 61 1.83 2.45 -3.37
N GLY A 62 2.63 3.05 -4.24
CA GLY A 62 3.70 3.98 -3.85
C GLY A 62 5.00 3.30 -3.40
N ALA A 63 5.22 2.06 -3.81
CA ALA A 63 6.42 1.27 -3.49
C ALA A 63 7.74 1.90 -3.98
N SER A 64 7.72 2.67 -5.08
CA SER A 64 8.88 3.42 -5.59
C SER A 64 9.32 4.55 -4.67
N GLY A 65 8.45 5.01 -3.77
CA GLY A 65 8.71 6.08 -2.83
C GLY A 65 9.70 5.71 -1.73
N PHE A 66 10.05 6.70 -0.91
CA PHE A 66 10.99 6.54 0.21
C PHE A 66 10.54 5.43 1.18
N LEU A 67 9.37 5.55 1.79
CA LEU A 67 8.85 4.56 2.75
C LEU A 67 8.54 3.22 2.08
N GLY A 68 8.09 3.24 0.81
CA GLY A 68 7.72 2.05 0.05
C GLY A 68 8.86 1.04 -0.05
N ARG A 69 10.09 1.51 -0.23
CA ARG A 69 11.28 0.65 -0.28
C ARG A 69 11.54 -0.10 1.02
N TYR A 70 11.36 0.56 2.18
CA TYR A 70 11.50 -0.07 3.49
C TYR A 70 10.40 -1.11 3.74
N VAL A 71 9.15 -0.77 3.39
CA VAL A 71 8.00 -1.66 3.53
C VAL A 71 8.18 -2.91 2.65
N CYS A 72 8.49 -2.74 1.37
CA CYS A 72 8.73 -3.87 0.46
C CYS A 72 9.88 -4.75 0.94
N ASN A 73 11.01 -4.16 1.39
CA ASN A 73 12.15 -4.93 1.89
C ASN A 73 11.78 -5.78 3.12
N LYS A 74 11.02 -5.23 4.05
CA LYS A 74 10.59 -6.00 5.22
C LYS A 74 9.56 -7.08 4.85
N LEU A 75 8.61 -6.80 3.95
CA LEU A 75 7.66 -7.79 3.43
C LEU A 75 8.39 -8.95 2.72
N GLY A 76 9.35 -8.64 1.84
CA GLY A 76 10.13 -9.64 1.13
C GLY A 76 10.92 -10.54 2.06
N LYS A 77 11.54 -9.99 3.13
CA LYS A 77 12.25 -10.77 4.14
C LYS A 77 11.37 -11.77 4.89
N GLN A 78 10.07 -11.57 4.92
CA GLN A 78 9.10 -12.44 5.61
C GLN A 78 8.39 -13.42 4.67
N GLY A 79 8.80 -13.50 3.42
CA GLY A 79 8.18 -14.39 2.44
C GLY A 79 6.77 -13.97 2.01
N THR A 80 6.47 -12.66 2.04
CA THR A 80 5.23 -12.12 1.51
C THR A 80 5.32 -12.01 -0.01
N GLN A 81 4.28 -12.44 -0.72
CA GLN A 81 4.12 -12.14 -2.15
C GLN A 81 3.81 -10.66 -2.30
N ILE A 82 4.57 -9.93 -3.10
CA ILE A 82 4.42 -8.50 -3.25
C ILE A 82 4.01 -8.14 -4.68
N ILE A 83 2.92 -7.42 -4.82
CA ILE A 83 2.52 -6.80 -6.08
C ILE A 83 2.86 -5.32 -5.99
N VAL A 84 3.63 -4.83 -6.96
CA VAL A 84 4.10 -3.44 -7.03
C VAL A 84 3.48 -2.76 -8.24
N PRO A 85 2.35 -2.07 -8.04
CA PRO A 85 1.82 -1.18 -9.07
C PRO A 85 2.74 0.03 -9.22
N TYR A 86 3.16 0.32 -10.45
CA TYR A 86 4.01 1.47 -10.74
C TYR A 86 3.46 2.32 -11.90
N ARG A 87 3.78 3.60 -11.84
CA ARG A 87 3.42 4.59 -12.86
C ARG A 87 4.68 5.13 -13.50
N GLY A 88 4.74 5.19 -14.82
CA GLY A 88 5.90 5.70 -15.55
C GLY A 88 6.88 4.62 -15.91
N ASP A 89 8.19 4.89 -15.76
CA ASP A 89 9.24 3.98 -16.18
C ASP A 89 9.49 2.85 -15.18
N PHE A 90 9.80 1.67 -15.70
CA PHE A 90 10.19 0.50 -14.91
C PHE A 90 11.50 0.74 -14.13
N GLY A 91 12.38 1.61 -14.61
CA GLY A 91 13.63 2.00 -13.95
C GLY A 91 13.45 2.47 -12.51
N ASP A 92 12.32 3.15 -12.20
CA ASP A 92 12.03 3.65 -10.86
C ASP A 92 11.79 2.52 -9.83
N VAL A 93 11.26 1.40 -10.28
CA VAL A 93 10.91 0.24 -9.44
C VAL A 93 11.85 -0.94 -9.58
N HIS A 94 12.76 -0.92 -10.57
CA HIS A 94 13.67 -2.03 -10.85
C HIS A 94 14.47 -2.49 -9.62
N ARG A 95 14.88 -1.56 -8.75
CA ARG A 95 15.59 -1.85 -7.50
C ARG A 95 14.81 -2.76 -6.55
N LEU A 96 13.47 -2.72 -6.59
CA LEU A 96 12.62 -3.57 -5.76
C LEU A 96 12.65 -5.04 -6.18
N ARG A 97 13.21 -5.36 -7.33
CA ARG A 97 13.40 -6.73 -7.78
C ARG A 97 14.30 -7.55 -6.85
N LEU A 98 15.26 -6.87 -6.20
CA LEU A 98 16.20 -7.50 -5.26
C LEU A 98 15.63 -7.72 -3.85
N VAL A 99 14.45 -7.23 -3.58
CA VAL A 99 13.80 -7.28 -2.26
C VAL A 99 13.32 -8.69 -1.91
N GLY A 100 12.83 -9.41 -2.91
CA GLY A 100 12.27 -10.75 -2.77
C GLY A 100 13.09 -11.81 -3.50
N ASP A 101 12.62 -13.05 -3.39
CA ASP A 101 13.11 -14.18 -4.18
C ASP A 101 12.46 -14.17 -5.58
N LEU A 102 12.92 -15.09 -6.45
CA LEU A 102 12.42 -15.20 -7.82
C LEU A 102 10.90 -15.43 -7.82
N GLY A 103 10.18 -14.56 -8.55
CA GLY A 103 8.71 -14.62 -8.63
C GLY A 103 7.97 -14.04 -7.42
N GLN A 104 8.64 -13.66 -6.34
CA GLN A 104 8.01 -13.10 -5.14
C GLN A 104 7.55 -11.67 -5.32
N VAL A 105 8.20 -10.90 -6.18
CA VAL A 105 7.84 -9.50 -6.47
C VAL A 105 7.33 -9.39 -7.90
N LEU A 106 6.07 -9.00 -8.04
CA LEU A 106 5.41 -8.81 -9.32
C LEU A 106 5.22 -7.31 -9.59
N PHE A 107 5.58 -6.88 -10.79
CA PHE A 107 5.46 -5.49 -11.21
C PHE A 107 4.28 -5.35 -12.18
N GLN A 108 3.45 -4.34 -11.94
CA GLN A 108 2.32 -4.03 -12.80
C GLN A 108 2.24 -2.55 -13.10
N GLN A 109 2.28 -2.20 -14.37
CA GLN A 109 2.04 -0.82 -14.78
C GLN A 109 0.57 -0.46 -14.57
N PHE A 110 0.30 0.72 -14.00
CA PHE A 110 -1.06 1.20 -13.78
C PHE A 110 -1.14 2.73 -13.95
N GLN A 111 -2.34 3.19 -14.18
CA GLN A 111 -2.68 4.62 -14.20
C GLN A 111 -3.59 4.92 -12.99
N PRO A 112 -3.32 5.99 -12.19
CA PRO A 112 -4.11 6.31 -11.00
C PRO A 112 -5.59 6.63 -11.25
N ARG A 113 -5.93 7.00 -12.49
CA ARG A 113 -7.30 7.31 -12.93
C ARG A 113 -8.03 6.12 -13.56
N ASP A 114 -7.35 5.01 -13.77
CA ASP A 114 -7.87 3.80 -14.39
C ASP A 114 -8.26 2.79 -13.30
N ASP A 115 -9.57 2.62 -13.10
CA ASP A 115 -10.13 1.69 -12.11
C ASP A 115 -9.86 0.23 -12.48
N GLU A 116 -9.82 -0.12 -13.78
CA GLU A 116 -9.55 -1.49 -14.23
C GLU A 116 -8.11 -1.91 -13.93
N ALA A 117 -7.16 -1.02 -14.20
CA ALA A 117 -5.75 -1.25 -13.87
C ALA A 117 -5.54 -1.42 -12.35
N ILE A 118 -6.27 -0.66 -11.52
CA ILE A 118 -6.24 -0.81 -10.07
C ILE A 118 -6.87 -2.15 -9.66
N ARG A 119 -8.06 -2.52 -10.18
CA ARG A 119 -8.68 -3.84 -9.91
C ARG A 119 -7.75 -4.99 -10.27
N LYS A 120 -7.10 -4.92 -11.42
CA LYS A 120 -6.13 -5.92 -11.86
C LYS A 120 -4.98 -6.05 -10.86
N ALA A 121 -4.47 -4.93 -10.33
CA ALA A 121 -3.38 -4.92 -9.36
C ALA A 121 -3.74 -5.55 -8.01
N ILE A 122 -5.00 -5.39 -7.57
CA ILE A 122 -5.46 -5.89 -6.26
C ILE A 122 -6.17 -7.24 -6.33
N LYS A 123 -6.43 -7.76 -7.53
CA LYS A 123 -7.25 -8.96 -7.76
C LYS A 123 -6.90 -10.16 -6.86
N TYR A 124 -5.62 -10.39 -6.62
CA TYR A 124 -5.15 -11.55 -5.86
C TYR A 124 -4.63 -11.19 -4.46
N SER A 125 -4.82 -9.94 -4.03
CA SER A 125 -4.26 -9.45 -2.78
C SER A 125 -5.24 -9.60 -1.63
N ASN A 126 -4.74 -10.07 -0.50
CA ASN A 126 -5.48 -10.04 0.76
C ASN A 126 -5.15 -8.80 1.61
N VAL A 127 -4.02 -8.13 1.32
CA VAL A 127 -3.63 -6.89 1.98
C VAL A 127 -3.31 -5.83 0.94
N VAL A 128 -3.87 -4.64 1.09
CA VAL A 128 -3.53 -3.46 0.27
C VAL A 128 -2.92 -2.38 1.14
N ILE A 129 -1.75 -1.88 0.75
CA ILE A 129 -1.01 -0.84 1.46
C ILE A 129 -0.93 0.40 0.57
N ASN A 130 -1.54 1.49 1.00
CA ASN A 130 -1.50 2.77 0.32
C ASN A 130 -0.46 3.70 0.96
N LEU A 131 0.67 3.86 0.29
CA LEU A 131 1.74 4.80 0.63
C LEU A 131 1.76 6.01 -0.32
N VAL A 132 0.78 6.11 -1.23
CA VAL A 132 0.71 7.24 -2.16
C VAL A 132 0.33 8.51 -1.41
N GLY A 133 1.10 9.55 -1.62
CA GLY A 133 0.85 10.87 -1.06
C GLY A 133 1.86 11.87 -1.59
N ARG A 134 1.47 13.14 -1.62
CA ARG A 134 2.32 14.25 -2.04
C ARG A 134 2.20 15.41 -1.08
N GLU A 135 3.28 16.15 -0.91
CA GLU A 135 3.37 17.36 -0.07
C GLU A 135 3.14 18.63 -0.89
N PHE A 136 3.35 18.57 -2.19
CA PHE A 136 3.20 19.68 -3.12
C PHE A 136 2.45 19.25 -4.38
N PRO A 137 1.69 20.16 -5.02
CA PRO A 137 1.00 19.86 -6.27
C PRO A 137 1.97 19.71 -7.44
N THR A 138 1.58 18.96 -8.44
CA THR A 138 2.28 18.85 -9.72
C THR A 138 1.39 19.37 -10.84
N LYS A 139 1.97 19.56 -12.05
CA LYS A 139 1.21 20.01 -13.23
C LYS A 139 -0.01 19.11 -13.53
N ASN A 140 0.12 17.80 -13.32
CA ASN A 140 -0.89 16.81 -13.72
C ASN A 140 -1.78 16.35 -12.55
N PHE A 141 -1.38 16.57 -11.30
CA PHE A 141 -2.08 16.09 -10.11
C PHE A 141 -2.03 17.14 -9.01
N SER A 142 -3.19 17.53 -8.51
CA SER A 142 -3.34 18.36 -7.32
C SER A 142 -3.09 17.56 -6.04
N LEU A 143 -3.02 18.25 -4.89
CA LEU A 143 -2.99 17.59 -3.58
C LEU A 143 -4.28 16.81 -3.31
N GLN A 144 -5.42 17.35 -3.79
CA GLN A 144 -6.72 16.72 -3.67
C GLN A 144 -6.75 15.38 -4.41
N ASP A 145 -6.31 15.37 -5.68
CA ASP A 145 -6.28 14.16 -6.51
C ASP A 145 -5.45 13.05 -5.86
N CYS A 146 -4.27 13.40 -5.31
CA CYS A 146 -3.34 12.40 -4.78
C CYS A 146 -3.70 11.92 -3.37
N ASN A 147 -4.07 12.85 -2.47
CA ASN A 147 -4.23 12.54 -1.05
C ASN A 147 -5.65 12.14 -0.69
N VAL A 148 -6.66 12.59 -1.45
CA VAL A 148 -8.09 12.36 -1.17
C VAL A 148 -8.72 11.41 -2.19
N GLU A 149 -8.82 11.84 -3.45
CA GLU A 149 -9.55 11.09 -4.47
C GLU A 149 -8.94 9.72 -4.75
N PHE A 150 -7.63 9.66 -4.94
CA PHE A 150 -6.94 8.39 -5.16
C PHE A 150 -7.06 7.47 -3.94
N ALA A 151 -6.92 8.00 -2.72
CA ALA A 151 -7.03 7.21 -1.51
C ALA A 151 -8.44 6.62 -1.33
N GLY A 152 -9.50 7.44 -1.53
CA GLY A 152 -10.89 7.00 -1.47
C GLY A 152 -11.22 5.98 -2.58
N ARG A 153 -10.79 6.24 -3.83
CA ARG A 153 -10.96 5.32 -4.97
C ARG A 153 -10.33 3.97 -4.68
N LEU A 154 -9.09 3.96 -4.19
CA LEU A 154 -8.38 2.73 -3.85
C LEU A 154 -9.06 1.95 -2.73
N ALA A 155 -9.56 2.64 -1.69
CA ALA A 155 -10.29 2.04 -0.59
C ALA A 155 -11.60 1.40 -1.08
N ARG A 156 -12.38 2.09 -1.92
CA ARG A 156 -13.61 1.59 -2.53
C ARG A 156 -13.35 0.33 -3.36
N LEU A 157 -12.39 0.39 -4.29
CA LEU A 157 -12.06 -0.75 -5.14
C LEU A 157 -11.52 -1.94 -4.34
N SER A 158 -10.76 -1.69 -3.27
CA SER A 158 -10.27 -2.75 -2.38
C SER A 158 -11.42 -3.46 -1.66
N LYS A 159 -12.46 -2.71 -1.25
CA LYS A 159 -13.66 -3.28 -0.63
C LYS A 159 -14.49 -4.07 -1.64
N GLU A 160 -14.68 -3.56 -2.85
CA GLU A 160 -15.37 -4.25 -3.96
C GLU A 160 -14.70 -5.59 -4.28
N MET A 161 -13.36 -5.64 -4.29
CA MET A 161 -12.59 -6.85 -4.56
C MET A 161 -12.48 -7.81 -3.37
N GLY A 162 -13.02 -7.44 -2.20
CA GLY A 162 -13.02 -8.29 -1.01
C GLY A 162 -11.65 -8.43 -0.34
N VAL A 163 -10.83 -7.39 -0.39
CA VAL A 163 -9.54 -7.34 0.31
C VAL A 163 -9.78 -7.40 1.82
N ASP A 164 -9.02 -8.24 2.54
CA ASP A 164 -9.20 -8.44 3.97
C ASP A 164 -8.73 -7.23 4.80
N LYS A 165 -7.60 -6.61 4.41
CA LYS A 165 -7.00 -5.50 5.13
C LYS A 165 -6.57 -4.37 4.21
N PHE A 166 -6.94 -3.17 4.58
CA PHE A 166 -6.53 -1.94 3.92
C PHE A 166 -5.73 -1.07 4.89
N ILE A 167 -4.49 -0.74 4.53
CA ILE A 167 -3.60 0.09 5.35
C ILE A 167 -3.31 1.39 4.61
N HIS A 168 -3.59 2.52 5.25
CA HIS A 168 -3.35 3.85 4.71
C HIS A 168 -2.35 4.65 5.54
N VAL A 169 -1.38 5.29 4.87
CA VAL A 169 -0.42 6.16 5.54
C VAL A 169 -0.77 7.63 5.33
N SER A 170 -1.07 8.28 6.44
CA SER A 170 -1.41 9.69 6.55
C SER A 170 -0.22 10.52 7.08
N ALA A 171 -0.46 11.49 7.93
CA ALA A 171 0.55 12.31 8.62
C ALA A 171 0.09 12.61 10.06
N LEU A 172 1.05 12.75 10.99
CA LEU A 172 0.75 13.00 12.41
C LEU A 172 -0.14 14.23 12.63
N ASN A 173 0.16 15.32 11.92
CA ASN A 173 -0.55 16.61 12.05
C ASN A 173 -1.71 16.75 11.04
N ALA A 174 -2.30 15.62 10.58
CA ALA A 174 -3.49 15.67 9.76
C ALA A 174 -4.67 16.20 10.57
N ASP A 175 -5.16 17.38 10.21
CA ASP A 175 -6.19 18.11 10.91
C ASP A 175 -7.13 18.80 9.90
N PRO A 176 -8.45 18.91 10.16
CA PRO A 176 -9.37 19.65 9.31
C PRO A 176 -9.04 21.15 9.27
N ASN A 177 -8.57 21.70 10.39
CA ASN A 177 -8.20 23.10 10.56
C ASN A 177 -6.76 23.21 11.07
N PRO A 178 -5.75 22.94 10.22
CA PRO A 178 -4.37 22.99 10.64
C PRO A 178 -3.99 24.40 11.12
N PRO A 179 -3.19 24.53 12.20
CA PRO A 179 -2.82 25.81 12.76
C PRO A 179 -2.13 26.71 11.74
N THR A 180 -2.47 27.98 11.78
CA THR A 180 -1.94 29.06 10.94
C THR A 180 -0.73 29.67 11.62
N TYR A 181 0.47 29.40 11.12
CA TYR A 181 1.68 30.05 11.61
C TYR A 181 2.08 31.26 10.74
N TYR A 182 2.17 31.07 9.42
CA TYR A 182 2.60 32.09 8.46
C TYR A 182 1.69 32.24 7.26
N ILE A 183 0.99 31.17 6.87
CA ILE A 183 0.14 31.14 5.69
C ILE A 183 -1.31 31.21 6.14
N PRO A 184 -2.09 32.22 5.75
CA PRO A 184 -3.51 32.28 6.02
C PRO A 184 -4.21 31.00 5.57
N GLY A 185 -5.01 30.39 6.45
CA GLY A 185 -5.73 29.14 6.17
C GLY A 185 -4.96 27.85 6.44
N GLY A 186 -3.74 27.92 6.97
CA GLY A 186 -2.97 26.75 7.39
C GLY A 186 -2.46 25.88 6.23
N SER A 187 -1.90 24.72 6.55
CA SER A 187 -1.29 23.81 5.56
C SER A 187 -2.35 23.05 4.76
N LYS A 188 -2.39 23.28 3.45
CA LYS A 188 -3.24 22.52 2.52
C LYS A 188 -2.90 21.03 2.53
N PHE A 189 -1.63 20.67 2.76
CA PHE A 189 -1.18 19.28 2.85
C PHE A 189 -1.85 18.54 4.01
N TYR A 190 -1.80 19.07 5.23
CA TYR A 190 -2.40 18.41 6.39
C TYR A 190 -3.93 18.32 6.29
N ARG A 191 -4.56 19.36 5.73
CA ARG A 191 -6.01 19.35 5.45
C ARG A 191 -6.38 18.24 4.46
N THR A 192 -5.66 18.13 3.35
CA THR A 192 -5.95 17.06 2.36
C THR A 192 -5.63 15.67 2.89
N LYS A 193 -4.61 15.51 3.74
CA LYS A 193 -4.35 14.24 4.42
C LYS A 193 -5.49 13.84 5.34
N TYR A 194 -6.01 14.77 6.14
CA TYR A 194 -7.19 14.51 6.97
C TYR A 194 -8.42 14.14 6.14
N GLN A 195 -8.72 14.90 5.09
CA GLN A 195 -9.83 14.58 4.18
C GLN A 195 -9.67 13.18 3.56
N GLY A 196 -8.45 12.81 3.15
CA GLY A 196 -8.15 11.49 2.65
C GLY A 196 -8.42 10.37 3.66
N GLU A 197 -8.09 10.58 4.95
CA GLU A 197 -8.43 9.63 6.01
C GLU A 197 -9.95 9.44 6.16
N GLN A 198 -10.72 10.53 6.08
CA GLN A 198 -12.18 10.46 6.18
C GLN A 198 -12.79 9.70 4.99
N GLU A 199 -12.31 9.99 3.79
CA GLU A 199 -12.72 9.25 2.59
C GLU A 199 -12.39 7.76 2.68
N VAL A 200 -11.18 7.42 3.10
CA VAL A 200 -10.77 6.03 3.30
C VAL A 200 -11.65 5.33 4.34
N LYS A 201 -11.95 5.96 5.48
CA LYS A 201 -12.84 5.39 6.51
C LYS A 201 -14.27 5.23 6.01
N ARG A 202 -14.76 6.15 5.19
CA ARG A 202 -16.10 6.08 4.59
C ARG A 202 -16.21 4.88 3.65
N GLU A 203 -15.24 4.72 2.76
CA GLU A 203 -15.27 3.67 1.74
C GLU A 203 -14.90 2.29 2.32
N PHE A 204 -13.93 2.23 3.23
CA PHE A 204 -13.45 1.01 3.87
C PHE A 204 -13.40 1.19 5.41
N PRO A 205 -14.50 0.97 6.14
CA PRO A 205 -14.57 1.21 7.59
C PRO A 205 -13.54 0.44 8.43
N GLY A 206 -13.09 -0.73 7.95
CA GLY A 206 -12.04 -1.53 8.58
C GLY A 206 -10.61 -1.07 8.25
N ALA A 207 -10.41 0.08 7.61
CA ALA A 207 -9.08 0.55 7.24
C ALA A 207 -8.23 0.87 8.47
N THR A 208 -6.98 0.41 8.45
CA THR A 208 -5.96 0.78 9.45
C THR A 208 -5.21 2.02 8.98
N ILE A 209 -5.16 3.06 9.78
CA ILE A 209 -4.51 4.32 9.42
C ILE A 209 -3.25 4.51 10.25
N PHE A 210 -2.13 4.82 9.58
CA PHE A 210 -0.88 5.21 10.22
C PHE A 210 -0.66 6.71 10.05
N ARG A 211 -0.42 7.41 11.16
CA ARG A 211 -0.04 8.82 11.22
C ARG A 211 1.41 8.94 11.66
N PRO A 212 2.38 8.83 10.74
CA PRO A 212 3.77 9.00 11.08
C PRO A 212 4.10 10.48 11.33
N SER A 213 5.08 10.72 12.21
CA SER A 213 5.77 12.01 12.33
C SER A 213 6.76 12.22 11.18
N ASP A 214 7.70 13.15 11.32
CA ASP A 214 8.77 13.33 10.34
C ASP A 214 9.60 12.05 10.25
N ILE A 215 9.60 11.40 9.08
CA ILE A 215 10.27 10.12 8.87
C ILE A 215 11.69 10.39 8.37
N TYR A 216 12.70 9.83 9.08
CA TYR A 216 14.10 9.91 8.67
C TYR A 216 14.66 8.55 8.24
N GLY A 217 15.74 8.57 7.44
CA GLY A 217 16.42 7.38 6.97
C GLY A 217 17.06 7.57 5.60
N GLN A 218 17.66 6.53 5.05
CA GLN A 218 18.35 6.61 3.77
C GLN A 218 17.38 7.00 2.63
N GLY A 219 17.59 8.18 2.05
CA GLY A 219 16.78 8.72 0.96
C GLY A 219 15.53 9.46 1.46
N ASP A 220 15.51 9.90 2.72
CA ASP A 220 14.45 10.71 3.28
C ASP A 220 14.35 12.11 2.64
N ARG A 221 13.27 12.78 2.97
CA ARG A 221 13.07 14.19 2.61
C ARG A 221 13.29 15.12 3.79
N PHE A 222 13.19 14.62 5.01
CA PHE A 222 13.26 15.40 6.24
C PHE A 222 14.64 16.02 6.42
N LEU A 223 15.70 15.22 6.55
CA LEU A 223 17.07 15.71 6.68
C LEU A 223 17.57 16.37 5.39
N ARG A 224 17.23 15.79 4.24
CA ARG A 224 17.58 16.35 2.94
C ARG A 224 17.02 17.77 2.72
N TYR A 225 15.83 18.06 3.27
CA TYR A 225 15.24 19.39 3.17
C TYR A 225 16.11 20.46 3.86
N TYR A 226 16.70 20.13 4.98
CA TYR A 226 17.61 21.04 5.69
C TYR A 226 19.00 21.05 5.07
N ALA A 227 19.53 19.92 4.62
CA ALA A 227 20.84 19.79 4.00
C ALA A 227 20.88 20.27 2.52
N HIS A 228 19.77 20.78 1.97
CA HIS A 228 19.73 21.22 0.58
C HIS A 228 20.56 22.49 0.36
N ALA A 229 21.37 22.51 -0.71
CA ALA A 229 22.32 23.59 -1.02
C ALA A 229 21.73 25.00 -1.02
N PHE A 230 20.46 25.18 -1.46
CA PHE A 230 19.77 26.47 -1.43
C PHE A 230 19.41 26.97 -0.02
N ARG A 231 19.37 26.07 0.98
CA ARG A 231 19.10 26.42 2.37
C ARG A 231 20.35 26.52 3.21
N SER A 232 21.35 25.72 2.90
CA SER A 232 22.66 25.73 3.52
C SER A 232 23.55 26.71 2.79
N PHE A 233 23.58 27.97 3.23
CA PHE A 233 24.48 28.98 2.69
C PHE A 233 25.79 28.95 3.47
N ARG A 234 26.85 28.45 2.84
CA ARG A 234 28.16 28.22 3.46
C ARG A 234 28.05 27.26 4.67
N THR A 235 28.18 27.79 5.90
CA THR A 235 28.16 27.02 7.15
C THR A 235 26.91 27.27 7.98
N SER A 236 25.93 28.05 7.48
CA SER A 236 24.73 28.40 8.22
C SER A 236 23.47 27.87 7.55
N LEU A 237 22.54 27.36 8.34
CA LEU A 237 21.23 26.91 7.93
C LEU A 237 20.17 27.94 8.35
N ALA A 238 19.38 28.43 7.39
CA ALA A 238 18.29 29.34 7.69
C ALA A 238 17.10 28.59 8.28
N VAL A 239 16.93 28.66 9.59
CA VAL A 239 15.78 28.11 10.32
C VAL A 239 15.07 29.20 11.10
N TYR A 240 13.75 29.04 11.24
CA TYR A 240 12.93 30.00 12.00
C TYR A 240 13.35 30.03 13.46
N LYS A 241 13.53 31.26 14.00
CA LYS A 241 13.96 31.50 15.39
C LYS A 241 15.11 30.59 15.84
N LYS A 242 16.09 30.39 14.97
CA LYS A 242 17.24 29.49 15.19
C LYS A 242 16.87 28.04 15.53
N GLY A 243 15.62 27.64 15.37
CA GLY A 243 15.15 26.30 15.69
C GLY A 243 14.81 26.04 17.16
N GLU A 244 14.93 27.03 18.03
CA GLU A 244 14.75 26.91 19.49
C GLU A 244 13.29 26.66 19.91
N GLU A 245 12.31 27.12 19.11
CA GLU A 245 10.87 26.95 19.40
C GLU A 245 10.25 25.76 18.66
N THR A 246 10.95 25.17 17.71
CA THR A 246 10.39 24.12 16.86
C THR A 246 10.75 22.74 17.43
N ILE A 247 9.77 22.05 17.99
CA ILE A 247 9.93 20.69 18.51
C ILE A 247 9.64 19.68 17.38
N LYS A 248 10.54 18.73 17.19
CA LYS A 248 10.44 17.61 16.28
C LYS A 248 10.54 16.28 17.00
N GLN A 249 9.79 15.28 16.58
CA GLN A 249 9.86 13.93 17.12
C GLN A 249 10.00 12.94 15.95
N PRO A 250 11.18 12.91 15.31
CA PRO A 250 11.39 12.11 14.11
C PRO A 250 11.33 10.62 14.41
N VAL A 251 10.80 9.84 13.44
CA VAL A 251 10.68 8.40 13.51
C VAL A 251 11.52 7.73 12.42
N PHE A 252 12.18 6.62 12.75
CA PHE A 252 12.98 5.89 11.77
C PHE A 252 12.08 5.14 10.76
N ALA A 253 12.41 5.26 9.47
CA ALA A 253 11.61 4.66 8.40
C ALA A 253 11.44 3.13 8.53
N SER A 254 12.46 2.44 9.05
CA SER A 254 12.41 1.00 9.30
C SER A 254 11.39 0.64 10.38
N ASP A 255 11.22 1.49 11.40
CA ASP A 255 10.29 1.23 12.50
C ASP A 255 8.84 1.45 12.04
N VAL A 256 8.60 2.50 11.25
CA VAL A 256 7.30 2.70 10.59
C VAL A 256 6.94 1.51 9.69
N ALA A 257 7.90 1.03 8.90
CA ALA A 257 7.70 -0.16 8.07
C ALA A 257 7.44 -1.42 8.91
N ALA A 258 8.12 -1.58 10.06
CA ALA A 258 7.86 -2.69 10.97
C ALA A 258 6.44 -2.64 11.56
N ALA A 259 5.99 -1.46 11.97
CA ALA A 259 4.64 -1.26 12.50
C ALA A 259 3.56 -1.57 11.44
N ILE A 260 3.76 -1.14 10.19
CA ILE A 260 2.85 -1.46 9.08
C ILE A 260 2.76 -2.99 8.89
N ILE A 261 3.88 -3.70 8.94
CA ILE A 261 3.91 -5.14 8.74
C ILE A 261 3.31 -5.89 9.95
N ALA A 262 3.50 -5.38 11.15
CA ALA A 262 2.82 -5.92 12.33
C ALA A 262 1.30 -5.82 12.17
N ALA A 263 0.80 -4.67 11.73
CA ALA A 263 -0.64 -4.47 11.45
C ALA A 263 -1.18 -5.37 10.31
N CYS A 264 -0.34 -5.72 9.31
CA CYS A 264 -0.76 -6.70 8.29
C CYS A 264 -1.10 -8.07 8.91
N LYS A 265 -0.41 -8.45 9.98
CA LYS A 265 -0.59 -9.75 10.65
C LYS A 265 -1.62 -9.73 11.76
N ASP A 266 -1.72 -8.61 12.47
CA ASP A 266 -2.58 -8.44 13.64
C ASP A 266 -4.05 -8.25 13.23
N PRO A 267 -4.96 -9.17 13.58
CA PRO A 267 -6.38 -9.00 13.31
C PRO A 267 -7.00 -7.82 14.07
N ASP A 268 -6.46 -7.48 15.24
CA ASP A 268 -6.98 -6.41 16.07
C ASP A 268 -6.59 -5.01 15.57
N ALA A 269 -5.75 -4.91 14.56
CA ALA A 269 -5.37 -3.64 13.94
C ALA A 269 -6.46 -3.02 13.06
N VAL A 270 -7.51 -3.79 12.72
CA VAL A 270 -8.59 -3.38 11.82
C VAL A 270 -9.36 -2.18 12.40
N GLY A 271 -9.54 -1.14 11.58
CA GLY A 271 -10.28 0.08 11.96
C GLY A 271 -9.53 1.05 12.89
N LYS A 272 -8.33 0.70 13.35
CA LYS A 272 -7.55 1.53 14.27
C LYS A 272 -6.71 2.58 13.56
N THR A 273 -6.46 3.69 14.26
CA THR A 273 -5.53 4.74 13.82
C THR A 273 -4.33 4.76 14.76
N TYR A 274 -3.14 4.55 14.22
CA TYR A 274 -1.88 4.51 14.97
C TYR A 274 -1.05 5.77 14.70
N GLN A 275 -0.51 6.35 15.77
CA GLN A 275 0.49 7.41 15.66
C GLN A 275 1.89 6.77 15.72
N ALA A 276 2.67 6.92 14.66
CA ALA A 276 4.03 6.42 14.59
C ALA A 276 5.00 7.58 14.84
N VAL A 277 5.47 7.69 16.08
CA VAL A 277 6.37 8.76 16.53
C VAL A 277 7.66 8.17 17.09
N GLY A 278 8.74 8.92 16.99
CA GLY A 278 10.03 8.51 17.57
C GLY A 278 10.04 8.57 19.11
N PRO A 279 11.02 7.95 19.74
CA PRO A 279 11.08 7.83 21.21
C PRO A 279 11.40 9.15 21.92
N LYS A 280 12.06 10.09 21.25
CA LYS A 280 12.54 11.34 21.85
C LYS A 280 12.08 12.56 21.06
N ARG A 281 11.85 13.65 21.77
CA ARG A 281 11.59 14.99 21.21
C ARG A 281 12.90 15.76 21.18
N TYR A 282 13.10 16.51 20.12
CA TYR A 282 14.29 17.34 19.90
C TYR A 282 13.85 18.74 19.52
N TYR A 283 14.57 19.74 19.96
CA TYR A 283 14.49 21.04 19.33
C TYR A 283 15.16 20.98 17.96
N LEU A 284 14.65 21.75 17.02
CA LEU A 284 15.23 21.75 15.68
C LEU A 284 16.68 22.25 15.66
N SER A 285 17.05 23.06 16.67
CA SER A 285 18.43 23.50 16.92
C SER A 285 19.39 22.37 17.28
N ASP A 286 18.87 21.25 17.85
CA ASP A 286 19.66 20.12 18.34
C ASP A 286 19.79 18.98 17.32
N LEU A 287 19.11 19.09 16.18
CA LEU A 287 19.09 18.10 15.09
C LEU A 287 20.12 18.46 14.02
#